data_e65aab996c1894cac210ab89bd688052
#
_entry.id   e65aab996c1894cac210ab89bd688052
#
_cell.length_a   1.000
_cell.length_b   1.000
_cell.length_c   1.000
_cell.angle_alpha   90.00
_cell.angle_beta   90.00
_cell.angle_gamma   90.00
#
_symmetry.space_group_name_H-M   'P 1'
#
loop_
_entity.id
_entity.type
_entity.pdbx_description
1 polymer ?
#
loop_
_entity_poly.entity_id
_entity_poly.type
_entity_poly.pdbx_seq_one_letter_code
_entity_poly.pdbx_strand_id
1 'polypeptide(L)'
;MPNPSHSPLSLNGAEKLRVAYLLSRYPAVSHTFFLKEVLGLRERGLDVHVASINSPDRARKDLPDIEAAEADHTYYVKSLGAAKTAVQLLAIAFQNPGVALRGLAAALHLGGWDIKARAYALFYLAEALLVGQWMRRQSLNHLHVHFGGPVATVGMITAQAWNIPWSVTLHGPDEFFDQEAFYLRQKIESASFVVCISDFCRSQVLRVAPNLIDSRLEVIRLGVDCASLQPAAQFQDPDSVATKQLV
;
A
#
# COMPACT_ATOMS: atom_id res chain seq x y z
N MET A 1 -5.39 15.78 -33.36
CA MET A 1 -6.68 15.15 -33.03
C MET A 1 -6.96 15.44 -31.56
N PRO A 2 -8.11 15.99 -31.19
CA PRO A 2 -8.38 16.34 -29.79
C PRO A 2 -8.60 15.08 -28.95
N ASN A 3 -8.02 15.09 -27.75
CA ASN A 3 -8.09 14.09 -26.73
C ASN A 3 -9.56 13.88 -26.27
N PRO A 4 -10.07 12.64 -26.16
CA PRO A 4 -11.41 12.43 -25.64
C PRO A 4 -11.48 12.85 -24.18
N SER A 5 -12.38 13.78 -23.90
CA SER A 5 -12.76 14.24 -22.58
C SER A 5 -13.22 13.05 -21.71
N HIS A 6 -12.42 12.70 -20.70
CA HIS A 6 -12.87 11.81 -19.65
C HIS A 6 -13.93 12.54 -18.82
N SER A 7 -15.18 12.22 -19.06
CA SER A 7 -16.26 12.59 -18.15
C SER A 7 -16.04 11.93 -16.80
N PRO A 8 -16.23 12.63 -15.66
CA PRO A 8 -16.15 12.01 -14.36
C PRO A 8 -17.20 10.90 -14.25
N LEU A 9 -16.78 9.72 -13.78
CA LEU A 9 -17.66 8.60 -13.49
C LEU A 9 -18.72 9.04 -12.47
N SER A 10 -19.90 9.34 -12.97
CA SER A 10 -21.10 9.60 -12.14
C SER A 10 -21.58 8.25 -11.63
N LEU A 11 -21.16 7.87 -10.43
CA LEU A 11 -21.69 6.73 -9.70
C LEU A 11 -23.04 7.16 -9.06
N ASN A 12 -24.11 7.08 -9.83
CA ASN A 12 -25.46 7.30 -9.33
C ASN A 12 -25.80 6.22 -8.28
N GLY A 13 -25.91 6.63 -7.01
CA GLY A 13 -26.39 5.79 -5.91
C GLY A 13 -25.36 4.90 -5.20
N ALA A 14 -24.10 4.87 -5.65
CA ALA A 14 -23.03 4.17 -4.94
C ALA A 14 -22.44 5.06 -3.84
N GLU A 15 -22.18 4.49 -2.67
CA GLU A 15 -21.45 5.15 -1.59
C GLU A 15 -20.12 5.70 -2.14
N LYS A 16 -19.80 6.96 -1.82
CA LYS A 16 -18.57 7.62 -2.32
C LYS A 16 -17.36 6.77 -1.92
N LEU A 17 -16.53 6.41 -2.91
CA LEU A 17 -15.30 5.66 -2.66
C LEU A 17 -14.32 6.51 -1.84
N ARG A 18 -13.94 6.00 -0.67
CA ARG A 18 -13.00 6.62 0.27
C ARG A 18 -11.90 5.62 0.58
N VAL A 19 -10.71 5.89 0.09
CA VAL A 19 -9.61 4.92 0.02
C VAL A 19 -8.58 5.17 1.12
N ALA A 20 -8.24 4.11 1.84
CA ALA A 20 -7.06 4.07 2.69
C ALA A 20 -5.87 3.51 1.89
N TYR A 21 -4.76 4.24 1.85
CA TYR A 21 -3.47 3.72 1.39
C TYR A 21 -2.67 3.26 2.60
N LEU A 22 -2.25 2.00 2.62
CA LEU A 22 -1.39 1.47 3.68
C LEU A 22 0.01 1.22 3.12
N LEU A 23 0.98 1.91 3.67
CA LEU A 23 2.36 1.92 3.23
C LEU A 23 3.31 1.50 4.36
N SER A 24 4.47 0.93 4.02
CA SER A 24 5.48 0.56 5.01
C SER A 24 6.11 1.78 5.67
N ARG A 25 6.35 2.83 4.85
CA ARG A 25 6.90 4.11 5.27
C ARG A 25 6.46 5.21 4.31
N TYR A 26 5.97 6.33 4.86
CA TYR A 26 5.50 7.45 4.06
C TYR A 26 5.55 8.76 4.87
N PRO A 27 6.00 9.86 4.26
CA PRO A 27 6.77 9.90 3.02
C PRO A 27 8.16 9.25 3.16
N ALA A 28 8.79 8.88 2.04
CA ALA A 28 10.14 8.30 2.02
C ALA A 28 10.87 8.63 0.72
N VAL A 29 12.19 8.84 0.79
CA VAL A 29 13.05 9.22 -0.34
C VAL A 29 12.94 8.24 -1.50
N SER A 30 12.98 6.94 -1.22
CA SER A 30 12.96 5.89 -2.24
C SER A 30 11.57 5.63 -2.85
N HIS A 31 10.52 6.25 -2.31
CA HIS A 31 9.14 5.96 -2.67
C HIS A 31 8.37 7.21 -3.13
N THR A 32 9.01 8.10 -3.88
CA THR A 32 8.40 9.33 -4.41
C THR A 32 7.20 9.09 -5.31
N PHE A 33 7.11 7.90 -5.92
CA PHE A 33 5.96 7.52 -6.74
C PHE A 33 4.67 7.37 -5.91
N PHE A 34 4.72 6.95 -4.64
CA PHE A 34 3.53 6.95 -3.77
C PHE A 34 3.00 8.36 -3.55
N LEU A 35 3.91 9.32 -3.29
CA LEU A 35 3.53 10.72 -3.14
C LEU A 35 2.81 11.23 -4.39
N LYS A 36 3.41 11.00 -5.56
CA LYS A 36 2.81 11.40 -6.85
C LYS A 36 1.46 10.74 -7.10
N GLU A 37 1.33 9.46 -6.78
CA GLU A 37 0.08 8.71 -6.95
C GLU A 37 -1.01 9.24 -6.03
N VAL A 38 -0.73 9.38 -4.73
CA VAL A 38 -1.70 9.88 -3.74
C VAL A 38 -2.17 11.29 -4.11
N LEU A 39 -1.26 12.20 -4.43
CA LEU A 39 -1.60 13.57 -4.82
C LEU A 39 -2.38 13.59 -6.14
N GLY A 40 -1.94 12.84 -7.15
CA GLY A 40 -2.63 12.77 -8.44
C GLY A 40 -4.02 12.16 -8.36
N LEU A 41 -4.28 11.23 -7.45
CA LEU A 41 -5.61 10.69 -7.19
C LEU A 41 -6.51 11.72 -6.50
N ARG A 42 -5.99 12.45 -5.51
CA ARG A 42 -6.72 13.53 -4.84
C ARG A 42 -7.08 14.67 -5.79
N GLU A 43 -6.15 15.06 -6.67
CA GLU A 43 -6.41 16.06 -7.74
C GLU A 43 -7.54 15.63 -8.68
N ARG A 44 -7.72 14.32 -8.87
CA ARG A 44 -8.83 13.73 -9.65
C ARG A 44 -10.12 13.55 -8.86
N GLY A 45 -10.16 14.03 -7.61
CA GLY A 45 -11.34 14.02 -6.77
C GLY A 45 -11.56 12.75 -5.95
N LEU A 46 -10.60 11.82 -5.91
CA LEU A 46 -10.68 10.69 -5.00
C LEU A 46 -10.36 11.13 -3.57
N ASP A 47 -11.11 10.59 -2.62
CA ASP A 47 -10.86 10.81 -1.19
C ASP A 47 -9.86 9.77 -0.69
N VAL A 48 -8.57 10.12 -0.69
CA VAL A 48 -7.45 9.22 -0.35
C VAL A 48 -6.80 9.66 0.95
N HIS A 49 -6.75 8.75 1.92
CA HIS A 49 -6.09 8.92 3.21
C HIS A 49 -4.93 7.92 3.33
N VAL A 50 -3.84 8.34 3.96
CA VAL A 50 -2.63 7.50 4.08
C VAL A 50 -2.42 7.06 5.52
N ALA A 51 -2.17 5.76 5.69
CA ALA A 51 -1.60 5.17 6.89
C ALA A 51 -0.19 4.63 6.59
N SER A 52 0.72 4.82 7.50
CA SER A 52 2.08 4.30 7.41
C SER A 52 2.41 3.46 8.64
N ILE A 53 3.01 2.30 8.44
CA ILE A 53 3.44 1.44 9.55
C ILE A 53 4.54 2.13 10.35
N ASN A 54 5.54 2.70 9.67
CA ASN A 54 6.67 3.37 10.29
C ASN A 54 6.66 4.88 10.02
N SER A 55 7.33 5.63 10.88
CA SER A 55 7.56 7.07 10.67
C SER A 55 8.39 7.32 9.40
N PRO A 56 8.40 8.56 8.87
CA PRO A 56 9.25 8.95 7.75
C PRO A 56 10.72 8.56 7.97
N ASP A 57 11.48 8.50 6.89
CA ASP A 57 12.92 8.20 6.93
C ASP A 57 13.79 9.40 7.31
N ARG A 58 13.20 10.59 7.34
CA ARG A 58 13.83 11.85 7.71
C ARG A 58 13.02 12.56 8.79
N ALA A 59 13.69 13.40 9.56
CA ALA A 59 13.00 14.27 10.52
C ALA A 59 12.12 15.29 9.76
N ARG A 60 10.99 15.69 10.34
CA ARG A 60 10.03 16.61 9.70
C ARG A 60 10.67 17.90 9.16
N LYS A 61 11.66 18.44 9.89
CA LYS A 61 12.40 19.65 9.49
C LYS A 61 13.27 19.48 8.22
N ASP A 62 13.58 18.22 7.86
CA ASP A 62 14.43 17.86 6.72
C ASP A 62 13.59 17.36 5.53
N LEU A 63 12.26 17.37 5.67
CA LEU A 63 11.32 17.04 4.60
C LEU A 63 11.06 18.29 3.72
N PRO A 64 10.96 18.14 2.40
CA PRO A 64 10.38 19.17 1.53
C PRO A 64 8.95 19.53 1.97
N ASP A 65 8.51 20.74 1.71
CA ASP A 65 7.22 21.27 2.19
C ASP A 65 6.04 20.34 1.87
N ILE A 66 6.00 19.79 0.65
CA ILE A 66 4.94 18.89 0.22
C ILE A 66 4.97 17.57 1.00
N GLU A 67 6.14 17.00 1.26
CA GLU A 67 6.29 15.79 2.06
C GLU A 67 5.99 16.05 3.54
N ALA A 68 6.36 17.23 4.05
CA ALA A 68 6.05 17.65 5.41
C ALA A 68 4.54 17.79 5.62
N ALA A 69 3.83 18.39 4.66
CA ALA A 69 2.37 18.46 4.67
C ALA A 69 1.71 17.08 4.66
N GLU A 70 2.21 16.16 3.83
CA GLU A 70 1.72 14.78 3.81
C GLU A 70 2.00 14.05 5.13
N ALA A 71 3.18 14.25 5.73
CA ALA A 71 3.52 13.65 7.02
C ALA A 71 2.56 14.11 8.15
N ASP A 72 2.12 15.35 8.13
CA ASP A 72 1.17 15.90 9.12
C ASP A 72 -0.23 15.27 8.99
N HIS A 73 -0.61 14.77 7.81
CA HIS A 73 -1.91 14.14 7.55
C HIS A 73 -1.88 12.60 7.54
N THR A 74 -0.70 12.00 7.70
CA THR A 74 -0.51 10.54 7.68
C THR A 74 -0.77 9.93 9.05
N TYR A 75 -1.54 8.83 9.09
CA TYR A 75 -1.71 8.05 10.30
C TYR A 75 -0.52 7.09 10.50
N TYR A 76 0.27 7.28 11.55
CA TYR A 76 1.42 6.43 11.88
C TYR A 76 1.05 5.37 12.90
N VAL A 77 1.01 4.11 12.46
CA VAL A 77 0.56 2.97 13.29
C VAL A 77 1.43 2.80 14.53
N LYS A 78 2.76 2.90 14.39
CA LYS A 78 3.71 2.69 15.49
C LYS A 78 3.99 3.93 16.34
N SER A 79 3.36 5.08 16.07
CA SER A 79 3.63 6.32 16.82
C SER A 79 3.06 6.36 18.23
N LEU A 80 2.12 5.48 18.55
CA LEU A 80 1.34 5.52 19.80
C LEU A 80 2.13 5.08 21.04
N GLY A 81 3.23 4.36 20.86
CA GLY A 81 3.95 3.70 21.96
C GLY A 81 3.22 2.48 22.54
N ALA A 82 3.97 1.58 23.20
CA ALA A 82 3.47 0.26 23.57
C ALA A 82 2.25 0.29 24.52
N ALA A 83 2.27 1.16 25.52
CA ALA A 83 1.19 1.23 26.51
C ALA A 83 -0.15 1.68 25.89
N LYS A 84 -0.14 2.77 25.09
CA LYS A 84 -1.34 3.26 24.40
C LYS A 84 -1.84 2.24 23.38
N THR A 85 -0.93 1.59 22.66
CA THR A 85 -1.26 0.52 21.72
C THR A 85 -1.99 -0.62 22.44
N ALA A 86 -1.47 -1.11 23.57
CA ALA A 86 -2.11 -2.18 24.35
C ALA A 86 -3.53 -1.79 24.80
N VAL A 87 -3.70 -0.57 25.33
CA VAL A 87 -5.02 -0.06 25.73
C VAL A 87 -5.98 -0.02 24.54
N GLN A 88 -5.54 0.45 23.37
CA GLN A 88 -6.38 0.48 22.19
C GLN A 88 -6.77 -0.91 21.69
N LEU A 89 -5.83 -1.87 21.68
CA LEU A 89 -6.11 -3.25 21.29
C LEU A 89 -7.12 -3.91 22.23
N LEU A 90 -7.00 -3.71 23.55
CA LEU A 90 -7.98 -4.18 24.53
C LEU A 90 -9.36 -3.53 24.29
N ALA A 91 -9.39 -2.22 24.03
CA ALA A 91 -10.64 -1.53 23.72
C ALA A 91 -11.29 -2.07 22.43
N ILE A 92 -10.51 -2.33 21.37
CA ILE A 92 -11.01 -2.94 20.14
C ILE A 92 -11.58 -4.33 20.43
N ALA A 93 -10.84 -5.17 21.15
CA ALA A 93 -11.29 -6.52 21.47
C ALA A 93 -12.57 -6.54 22.28
N PHE A 94 -12.73 -5.60 23.22
CA PHE A 94 -13.93 -5.49 24.04
C PHE A 94 -15.13 -4.91 23.26
N GLN A 95 -14.92 -3.85 22.49
CA GLN A 95 -15.99 -3.17 21.74
C GLN A 95 -16.40 -3.93 20.47
N ASN A 96 -15.49 -4.68 19.88
CA ASN A 96 -15.68 -5.39 18.61
C ASN A 96 -15.12 -6.83 18.68
N PRO A 97 -15.66 -7.70 19.55
CA PRO A 97 -15.10 -9.04 19.75
C PRO A 97 -15.07 -9.89 18.47
N GLY A 98 -16.06 -9.72 17.58
CA GLY A 98 -16.07 -10.39 16.29
C GLY A 98 -14.93 -9.98 15.37
N VAL A 99 -14.49 -8.72 15.43
CA VAL A 99 -13.31 -8.24 14.68
C VAL A 99 -12.04 -8.89 15.24
N ALA A 100 -11.88 -8.87 16.56
CA ALA A 100 -10.72 -9.47 17.22
C ALA A 100 -10.61 -10.97 16.91
N LEU A 101 -11.71 -11.71 16.98
CA LEU A 101 -11.75 -13.14 16.69
C LEU A 101 -11.44 -13.46 15.22
N ARG A 102 -12.04 -12.74 14.26
CA ARG A 102 -11.71 -12.92 12.83
C ARG A 102 -10.25 -12.60 12.54
N GLY A 103 -9.75 -11.50 13.09
CA GLY A 103 -8.34 -11.12 12.93
C GLY A 103 -7.40 -12.15 13.54
N LEU A 104 -7.70 -12.67 14.73
CA LEU A 104 -6.91 -13.72 15.37
C LEU A 104 -6.93 -15.01 14.52
N ALA A 105 -8.09 -15.43 14.04
CA ALA A 105 -8.20 -16.59 13.16
C ALA A 105 -7.37 -16.42 11.88
N ALA A 106 -7.43 -15.25 11.24
CA ALA A 106 -6.63 -14.92 10.08
C ALA A 106 -5.12 -14.99 10.38
N ALA A 107 -4.67 -14.38 11.47
CA ALA A 107 -3.27 -14.38 11.86
C ALA A 107 -2.75 -15.80 12.18
N LEU A 108 -3.52 -16.59 12.94
CA LEU A 108 -3.13 -17.96 13.29
C LEU A 108 -3.11 -18.87 12.07
N HIS A 109 -4.02 -18.69 11.11
CA HIS A 109 -4.02 -19.43 9.86
C HIS A 109 -2.75 -19.20 9.05
N LEU A 110 -2.26 -17.95 8.98
CA LEU A 110 -1.01 -17.62 8.30
C LEU A 110 0.22 -18.20 8.99
N GLY A 111 0.27 -18.14 10.31
CA GLY A 111 1.42 -18.64 11.09
C GLY A 111 1.59 -20.17 11.07
N GLY A 112 0.60 -20.92 10.60
CA GLY A 112 0.65 -22.38 10.55
C GLY A 112 1.06 -23.00 11.89
N TRP A 113 2.01 -23.95 11.90
CA TRP A 113 2.55 -24.60 13.09
C TRP A 113 3.88 -23.99 13.59
N ASP A 114 4.48 -23.06 12.85
CA ASP A 114 5.72 -22.38 13.22
C ASP A 114 5.46 -21.32 14.28
N ILE A 115 6.09 -21.47 15.46
CA ILE A 115 5.95 -20.56 16.59
C ILE A 115 6.46 -19.15 16.26
N LYS A 116 7.56 -19.05 15.50
CA LYS A 116 8.12 -17.78 15.06
C LYS A 116 7.19 -17.06 14.08
N ALA A 117 6.66 -17.78 13.10
CA ALA A 117 5.68 -17.25 12.17
C ALA A 117 4.40 -16.79 12.87
N ARG A 118 3.92 -17.54 13.88
CA ARG A 118 2.78 -17.14 14.73
C ARG A 118 3.06 -15.85 15.52
N ALA A 119 4.25 -15.71 16.08
CA ALA A 119 4.62 -14.48 16.80
C ALA A 119 4.59 -13.25 15.86
N TYR A 120 5.15 -13.37 14.65
CA TYR A 120 5.05 -12.32 13.63
C TYR A 120 3.60 -12.05 13.22
N ALA A 121 2.80 -13.09 13.02
CA ALA A 121 1.39 -12.94 12.65
C ALA A 121 0.58 -12.20 13.71
N LEU A 122 0.85 -12.41 15.01
CA LEU A 122 0.23 -11.66 16.10
C LEU A 122 0.69 -10.18 16.12
N PHE A 123 1.92 -9.91 15.70
CA PHE A 123 2.41 -8.54 15.53
C PHE A 123 1.65 -7.83 14.41
N TYR A 124 1.50 -8.49 13.25
CA TYR A 124 0.72 -7.98 12.13
C TYR A 124 -0.76 -7.83 12.48
N LEU A 125 -1.31 -8.72 13.32
CA LEU A 125 -2.67 -8.58 13.84
C LEU A 125 -2.85 -7.29 14.65
N ALA A 126 -1.90 -6.97 15.54
CA ALA A 126 -1.98 -5.72 16.31
C ALA A 126 -2.00 -4.49 15.40
N GLU A 127 -1.12 -4.42 14.40
CA GLU A 127 -1.10 -3.36 13.41
C GLU A 127 -2.41 -3.31 12.60
N ALA A 128 -2.91 -4.48 12.17
CA ALA A 128 -4.15 -4.60 11.38
C ALA A 128 -5.40 -4.13 12.15
N LEU A 129 -5.49 -4.43 13.43
CA LEU A 129 -6.58 -3.96 14.27
C LEU A 129 -6.60 -2.42 14.41
N LEU A 130 -5.41 -1.81 14.54
CA LEU A 130 -5.27 -0.35 14.61
C LEU A 130 -5.60 0.32 13.28
N VAL A 131 -5.11 -0.22 12.17
CA VAL A 131 -5.41 0.30 10.82
C VAL A 131 -6.91 0.26 10.55
N GLY A 132 -7.57 -0.86 10.79
CA GLY A 132 -9.00 -0.97 10.54
C GLY A 132 -9.84 -0.10 11.49
N GLN A 133 -9.43 0.09 12.76
CA GLN A 133 -10.08 1.04 13.66
C GLN A 133 -9.95 2.49 13.14
N TRP A 134 -8.75 2.86 12.65
CA TRP A 134 -8.55 4.15 12.02
C TRP A 134 -9.44 4.32 10.78
N MET A 135 -9.49 3.32 9.90
CA MET A 135 -10.35 3.34 8.72
C MET A 135 -11.83 3.56 9.09
N ARG A 136 -12.33 2.86 10.10
CA ARG A 136 -13.70 3.04 10.57
C ARG A 136 -13.96 4.45 11.09
N ARG A 137 -13.04 5.02 11.87
CA ARG A 137 -13.17 6.39 12.39
C ARG A 137 -13.19 7.43 11.28
N GLN A 138 -12.48 7.18 10.18
CA GLN A 138 -12.42 8.02 9.00
C GLN A 138 -13.49 7.68 7.96
N SER A 139 -14.36 6.68 8.20
CA SER A 139 -15.35 6.18 7.23
C SER A 139 -14.72 5.80 5.89
N LEU A 140 -13.54 5.16 5.90
CA LEU A 140 -12.87 4.66 4.71
C LEU A 140 -13.41 3.28 4.37
N ASN A 141 -13.74 3.05 3.09
CA ASN A 141 -14.46 1.86 2.64
C ASN A 141 -13.67 0.96 1.68
N HIS A 142 -12.44 1.31 1.34
CA HIS A 142 -11.50 0.47 0.58
C HIS A 142 -10.09 0.62 1.10
N LEU A 143 -9.34 -0.49 1.19
CA LEU A 143 -7.93 -0.50 1.57
C LEU A 143 -7.07 -0.83 0.36
N HIS A 144 -6.12 0.03 0.03
CA HIS A 144 -5.11 -0.23 -1.00
C HIS A 144 -3.72 -0.34 -0.39
N VAL A 145 -2.95 -1.34 -0.82
CA VAL A 145 -1.60 -1.59 -0.30
C VAL A 145 -0.61 -1.70 -1.45
N HIS A 146 0.56 -1.11 -1.29
CA HIS A 146 1.66 -1.32 -2.23
C HIS A 146 2.66 -2.34 -1.68
N PHE A 147 3.20 -3.13 -2.59
CA PHE A 147 4.08 -4.28 -2.36
C PHE A 147 3.41 -5.48 -1.69
N GLY A 148 3.79 -6.68 -2.14
CA GLY A 148 3.31 -7.95 -1.62
C GLY A 148 3.94 -8.41 -0.30
N GLY A 149 4.85 -7.61 0.29
CA GLY A 149 5.60 -7.95 1.50
C GLY A 149 4.80 -7.87 2.81
N PRO A 150 5.48 -7.63 3.96
CA PRO A 150 4.86 -7.61 5.30
C PRO A 150 3.69 -6.65 5.45
N VAL A 151 3.76 -5.49 4.83
CA VAL A 151 2.69 -4.48 4.88
C VAL A 151 1.39 -5.00 4.24
N ALA A 152 1.48 -5.77 3.17
CA ALA A 152 0.31 -6.40 2.58
C ALA A 152 -0.23 -7.54 3.46
N THR A 153 0.59 -8.16 4.32
CA THR A 153 0.09 -9.09 5.34
C THR A 153 -0.79 -8.35 6.35
N VAL A 154 -0.35 -7.18 6.81
CA VAL A 154 -1.18 -6.30 7.66
C VAL A 154 -2.48 -5.91 6.94
N GLY A 155 -2.40 -5.50 5.67
CA GLY A 155 -3.56 -5.15 4.84
C GLY A 155 -4.55 -6.29 4.71
N MET A 156 -4.09 -7.49 4.39
CA MET A 156 -4.93 -8.68 4.26
C MET A 156 -5.63 -9.04 5.59
N ILE A 157 -4.90 -9.02 6.72
CA ILE A 157 -5.49 -9.27 8.05
C ILE A 157 -6.50 -8.17 8.39
N THR A 158 -6.20 -6.89 8.07
CA THR A 158 -7.15 -5.77 8.24
C THR A 158 -8.44 -6.04 7.49
N ALA A 159 -8.35 -6.38 6.21
CA ALA A 159 -9.49 -6.65 5.35
C ALA A 159 -10.36 -7.79 5.89
N GLN A 160 -9.74 -8.90 6.31
CA GLN A 160 -10.43 -10.06 6.87
C GLN A 160 -11.06 -9.77 8.24
N ALA A 161 -10.34 -9.08 9.13
CA ALA A 161 -10.83 -8.76 10.47
C ALA A 161 -12.05 -7.82 10.44
N TRP A 162 -11.93 -6.76 9.65
CA TRP A 162 -12.91 -5.68 9.61
C TRP A 162 -13.95 -5.81 8.49
N ASN A 163 -13.85 -6.84 7.66
CA ASN A 163 -14.68 -7.08 6.49
C ASN A 163 -14.69 -5.88 5.53
N ILE A 164 -13.49 -5.44 5.14
CA ILE A 164 -13.27 -4.31 4.23
C ILE A 164 -12.70 -4.84 2.92
N PRO A 165 -13.21 -4.42 1.75
CA PRO A 165 -12.59 -4.77 0.47
C PRO A 165 -11.18 -4.15 0.39
N TRP A 166 -10.25 -4.90 -0.21
CA TRP A 166 -8.88 -4.45 -0.35
C TRP A 166 -8.27 -4.81 -1.69
N SER A 167 -7.23 -4.10 -2.06
CA SER A 167 -6.46 -4.33 -3.28
C SER A 167 -4.96 -4.15 -3.03
N VAL A 168 -4.15 -4.68 -3.92
CA VAL A 168 -2.70 -4.63 -3.81
C VAL A 168 -2.06 -4.31 -5.15
N THR A 169 -1.03 -3.44 -5.13
CA THR A 169 -0.13 -3.22 -6.27
C THR A 169 1.16 -3.98 -6.04
N LEU A 170 1.50 -4.85 -6.99
CA LEU A 170 2.74 -5.63 -7.01
C LEU A 170 3.76 -4.97 -7.94
N HIS A 171 4.98 -4.81 -7.43
CA HIS A 171 5.99 -3.97 -8.08
C HIS A 171 7.12 -4.74 -8.75
N GLY A 172 7.48 -5.93 -8.28
CA GLY A 172 8.61 -6.53 -8.92
C GLY A 172 9.13 -7.86 -8.39
N PRO A 173 10.35 -8.22 -8.78
CA PRO A 173 10.89 -9.57 -8.62
C PRO A 173 11.03 -10.00 -7.16
N ASP A 174 11.36 -9.09 -6.25
CA ASP A 174 11.58 -9.41 -4.83
C ASP A 174 10.35 -10.04 -4.17
N GLU A 175 9.14 -9.64 -4.59
CA GLU A 175 7.88 -10.16 -4.07
C GLU A 175 7.60 -11.59 -4.51
N PHE A 176 8.18 -12.00 -5.65
CA PHE A 176 8.02 -13.33 -6.23
C PHE A 176 9.15 -14.28 -5.85
N PHE A 177 10.21 -13.79 -5.21
CA PHE A 177 11.37 -14.59 -4.84
C PHE A 177 11.04 -15.58 -3.71
N ASP A 178 10.35 -15.13 -2.66
CA ASP A 178 9.92 -15.97 -1.54
C ASP A 178 8.41 -15.86 -1.33
N GLN A 179 7.67 -16.50 -2.23
CA GLN A 179 6.21 -16.44 -2.30
C GLN A 179 5.54 -17.01 -1.04
N GLU A 180 6.15 -18.06 -0.45
CA GLU A 180 5.60 -18.73 0.74
C GLU A 180 5.80 -17.89 1.98
N ALA A 181 7.00 -17.34 2.22
CA ALA A 181 7.28 -16.47 3.36
C ALA A 181 6.44 -15.19 3.35
N PHE A 182 6.08 -14.71 2.16
CA PHE A 182 5.23 -13.54 2.02
C PHE A 182 3.74 -13.86 1.90
N TYR A 183 3.31 -15.11 1.95
CA TYR A 183 1.90 -15.50 1.76
C TYR A 183 1.30 -14.91 0.47
N LEU A 184 2.12 -14.83 -0.58
CA LEU A 184 1.77 -14.04 -1.77
C LEU A 184 0.52 -14.55 -2.46
N ARG A 185 0.37 -15.87 -2.57
CA ARG A 185 -0.82 -16.50 -3.16
C ARG A 185 -2.09 -16.12 -2.40
N GLN A 186 -2.10 -16.22 -1.07
CA GLN A 186 -3.26 -15.89 -0.24
C GLN A 186 -3.63 -14.41 -0.38
N LYS A 187 -2.65 -13.52 -0.50
CA LYS A 187 -2.86 -12.08 -0.74
C LYS A 187 -3.53 -11.83 -2.09
N ILE A 188 -3.00 -12.42 -3.15
CA ILE A 188 -3.54 -12.31 -4.50
C ILE A 188 -4.98 -12.83 -4.55
N GLU A 189 -5.22 -14.02 -4.02
CA GLU A 189 -6.53 -14.67 -4.05
C GLU A 189 -7.58 -13.92 -3.22
N SER A 190 -7.20 -13.28 -2.11
CA SER A 190 -8.11 -12.58 -1.21
C SER A 190 -8.35 -11.10 -1.59
N ALA A 191 -7.49 -10.49 -2.39
CA ALA A 191 -7.67 -9.11 -2.84
C ALA A 191 -8.87 -8.97 -3.77
N SER A 192 -9.61 -7.88 -3.72
CA SER A 192 -10.71 -7.57 -4.64
C SER A 192 -10.20 -7.41 -6.07
N PHE A 193 -9.03 -6.79 -6.21
CA PHE A 193 -8.26 -6.72 -7.46
C PHE A 193 -6.76 -6.57 -7.15
N VAL A 194 -5.95 -6.93 -8.14
CA VAL A 194 -4.49 -6.85 -8.08
C VAL A 194 -4.01 -5.96 -9.21
N VAL A 195 -3.17 -5.00 -8.89
CA VAL A 195 -2.50 -4.15 -9.86
C VAL A 195 -1.07 -4.66 -10.07
N CYS A 196 -0.68 -4.82 -11.32
CA CYS A 196 0.68 -5.15 -11.74
C CYS A 196 1.31 -3.96 -12.43
N ILE A 197 2.54 -3.59 -12.08
CA ILE A 197 3.21 -2.45 -12.74
C ILE A 197 3.70 -2.78 -14.16
N SER A 198 3.65 -4.04 -14.58
CA SER A 198 4.09 -4.49 -15.90
C SER A 198 3.43 -5.81 -16.30
N ASP A 199 3.48 -6.13 -17.60
CA ASP A 199 3.02 -7.42 -18.12
C ASP A 199 3.85 -8.58 -17.59
N PHE A 200 5.13 -8.35 -17.30
CA PHE A 200 5.98 -9.34 -16.62
C PHE A 200 5.43 -9.65 -15.22
N CYS A 201 5.13 -8.63 -14.43
CA CYS A 201 4.53 -8.78 -13.10
C CYS A 201 3.21 -9.57 -13.21
N ARG A 202 2.34 -9.21 -14.17
CA ARG A 202 1.09 -9.94 -14.44
C ARG A 202 1.34 -11.42 -14.72
N SER A 203 2.33 -11.75 -15.54
CA SER A 203 2.68 -13.14 -15.85
C SER A 203 3.12 -13.92 -14.60
N GLN A 204 3.85 -13.30 -13.70
CA GLN A 204 4.26 -13.90 -12.42
C GLN A 204 3.05 -14.12 -11.49
N VAL A 205 2.13 -13.15 -11.39
CA VAL A 205 0.89 -13.29 -10.62
C VAL A 205 0.09 -14.50 -11.09
N LEU A 206 -0.08 -14.69 -12.40
CA LEU A 206 -0.80 -15.82 -12.96
C LEU A 206 -0.09 -17.18 -12.72
N ARG A 207 1.23 -17.17 -12.53
CA ARG A 207 1.97 -18.40 -12.11
C ARG A 207 1.72 -18.74 -10.64
N VAL A 208 1.61 -17.72 -9.77
CA VAL A 208 1.35 -17.89 -8.33
C VAL A 208 -0.10 -18.28 -8.07
N ALA A 209 -1.03 -17.67 -8.79
CA ALA A 209 -2.47 -17.85 -8.64
C ALA A 209 -3.13 -18.11 -10.01
N PRO A 210 -2.95 -19.32 -10.60
CA PRO A 210 -3.40 -19.62 -11.96
C PRO A 210 -4.92 -19.58 -12.16
N ASN A 211 -5.68 -19.67 -11.06
CA ASN A 211 -7.14 -19.60 -11.10
C ASN A 211 -7.69 -18.19 -10.87
N LEU A 212 -6.83 -17.18 -10.80
CA LEU A 212 -7.28 -15.79 -10.64
C LEU A 212 -8.08 -15.35 -11.87
N ILE A 213 -9.27 -14.82 -11.63
CA ILE A 213 -10.13 -14.31 -12.70
C ILE A 213 -9.47 -13.07 -13.32
N ASP A 214 -9.38 -13.04 -14.63
CA ASP A 214 -8.66 -11.99 -15.38
C ASP A 214 -9.19 -10.57 -15.10
N SER A 215 -10.49 -10.42 -14.85
CA SER A 215 -11.13 -9.15 -14.48
C SER A 215 -10.71 -8.58 -13.13
N ARG A 216 -9.95 -9.35 -12.33
CA ARG A 216 -9.37 -8.89 -11.05
C ARG A 216 -7.90 -8.48 -11.18
N LEU A 217 -7.34 -8.51 -12.38
CA LEU A 217 -5.92 -8.28 -12.64
C LEU A 217 -5.72 -7.17 -13.64
N GLU A 218 -5.19 -6.05 -13.19
CA GLU A 218 -4.96 -4.86 -13.99
C GLU A 218 -3.47 -4.56 -14.15
N VAL A 219 -3.07 -4.09 -15.33
CA VAL A 219 -1.70 -3.62 -15.58
C VAL A 219 -1.68 -2.10 -15.62
N ILE A 220 -1.13 -1.49 -14.56
CA ILE A 220 -0.99 -0.03 -14.45
C ILE A 220 0.50 0.28 -14.29
N ARG A 221 1.10 0.85 -15.34
CA ARG A 221 2.52 1.21 -15.35
C ARG A 221 2.76 2.48 -14.56
N LEU A 222 3.89 2.52 -13.85
CA LEU A 222 4.33 3.74 -13.18
C LEU A 222 4.63 4.81 -14.22
N GLY A 223 3.98 5.96 -14.06
CA GLY A 223 4.18 7.12 -14.93
C GLY A 223 5.29 8.04 -14.45
N VAL A 224 5.87 8.78 -15.38
CA VAL A 224 6.75 9.92 -15.08
C VAL A 224 6.12 11.20 -15.64
N ASP A 225 6.30 12.30 -14.92
CA ASP A 225 5.89 13.60 -15.41
C ASP A 225 6.92 14.10 -16.44
N CYS A 226 6.61 13.90 -17.71
CA CYS A 226 7.47 14.34 -18.82
C CYS A 226 7.62 15.87 -18.90
N ALA A 227 6.66 16.63 -18.35
CA ALA A 227 6.75 18.09 -18.35
C ALA A 227 7.79 18.61 -17.34
N SER A 228 8.02 17.87 -16.25
CA SER A 228 9.04 18.19 -15.26
C SER A 228 10.45 17.76 -15.69
N LEU A 229 10.56 16.87 -16.69
CA LEU A 229 11.85 16.41 -17.25
C LEU A 229 12.25 17.38 -18.38
N GLN A 230 12.87 18.51 -18.01
CA GLN A 230 13.52 19.36 -19.00
C GLN A 230 14.83 18.70 -19.43
N PRO A 231 15.16 18.68 -20.73
CA PRO A 231 16.51 18.34 -21.17
C PRO A 231 17.48 19.27 -20.43
N ALA A 232 18.52 18.72 -19.83
CA ALA A 232 19.60 19.56 -19.31
C ALA A 232 20.05 20.46 -20.46
N ALA A 233 19.86 21.78 -20.33
CA ALA A 233 20.36 22.75 -21.30
C ALA A 233 21.86 22.61 -21.34
N GLN A 234 22.37 21.94 -22.32
CA GLN A 234 23.73 21.58 -22.70
C GLN A 234 23.99 20.07 -22.55
N PHE A 235 23.53 19.30 -23.53
CA PHE A 235 24.34 18.21 -24.00
C PHE A 235 25.60 18.86 -24.59
N GLN A 236 26.68 18.94 -23.81
CA GLN A 236 27.99 19.18 -24.37
C GLN A 236 28.25 18.03 -25.33
N ASP A 237 28.81 18.39 -26.51
CA ASP A 237 29.20 17.49 -27.56
C ASP A 237 29.77 16.19 -26.99
N PRO A 238 29.30 15.00 -27.39
CA PRO A 238 29.83 13.72 -26.94
C PRO A 238 31.35 13.60 -27.06
N ASP A 239 31.93 14.32 -28.01
CA ASP A 239 33.40 14.34 -28.25
C ASP A 239 34.17 15.16 -27.21
N SER A 240 33.52 15.94 -26.34
CA SER A 240 34.18 16.71 -25.26
C SER A 240 34.24 15.99 -23.92
N VAL A 241 33.62 14.84 -23.77
CA VAL A 241 33.63 14.06 -22.53
C VAL A 241 34.85 13.13 -22.54
N ALA A 242 35.96 13.60 -22.00
CA ALA A 242 37.06 12.71 -21.62
C ALA A 242 36.46 11.54 -20.80
N THR A 243 36.73 10.33 -21.27
CA THR A 243 36.28 9.06 -20.70
C THR A 243 36.52 9.03 -19.19
N LYS A 244 35.55 9.31 -18.36
CA LYS A 244 35.61 8.98 -16.94
C LYS A 244 35.44 7.48 -16.83
N GLN A 245 36.52 6.77 -16.59
CA GLN A 245 36.50 5.37 -16.22
C GLN A 245 35.64 5.20 -14.98
N LEU A 246 34.64 4.34 -15.07
CA LEU A 246 33.94 3.80 -13.92
C LEU A 246 34.94 2.92 -13.16
N VAL A 247 35.28 3.31 -11.94
CA VAL A 247 35.99 2.50 -10.95
C VAL A 247 34.93 1.89 -10.04
#